data_82ddb713360659914fcc700611c9554b
#
_entry.id   82ddb713360659914fcc700611c9554b
#
_cell.length_a   1.000
_cell.length_b   1.000
_cell.length_c   1.000
_cell.angle_alpha   90.00
_cell.angle_beta   90.00
_cell.angle_gamma   90.00
#
_symmetry.space_group_name_H-M   'P 1'
#
loop_
_entity.id
_entity.type
_entity.pdbx_description
1 polymer ?
#
loop_
_entity_poly.entity_id
_entity_poly.type
_entity_poly.pdbx_seq_one_letter_code
_entity_poly.pdbx_strand_id
1 'polypeptide(L)'
;YSRANQEGPEAYGFRGNARNYDLNRDFIKCDSRNARTFNDIFRHWNPDIFVDTHTSNGADYQYTMTLIATQHEKLEAPLGTFLQETMLPALYATMQQRGWEMIPYVDGPGETPDSGIMGFTDYGRYSTGYAALWNTIGFMPETHMLKPFKDRLESTRDFLETVLEFVAQHHEAIGEAR
;
A
#
# COMPACT_ATOMS: atom_id res chain seq x y z
N TYR A 1 13.36 -2.16 7.64
CA TYR A 1 13.64 -3.36 8.43
C TYR A 1 14.43 -4.37 7.63
N SER A 2 15.29 -5.13 8.34
CA SER A 2 16.15 -6.15 7.73
C SER A 2 15.38 -7.22 6.93
N ARG A 3 14.13 -7.52 7.24
CA ARG A 3 13.32 -8.47 6.46
C ARG A 3 12.94 -7.98 5.08
N ALA A 4 12.85 -6.68 4.88
CA ALA A 4 12.68 -6.12 3.56
C ALA A 4 14.00 -6.10 2.76
N ASN A 5 15.13 -6.27 3.44
CA ASN A 5 16.45 -6.33 2.86
C ASN A 5 16.96 -7.79 2.85
N GLN A 6 16.95 -8.42 1.70
CA GLN A 6 17.42 -9.81 1.51
C GLN A 6 18.94 -9.96 1.75
N GLU A 7 19.68 -8.86 1.75
CA GLU A 7 21.12 -8.82 2.05
C GLU A 7 21.40 -8.60 3.55
N GLY A 8 20.34 -8.45 4.36
CA GLY A 8 20.45 -8.31 5.80
C GLY A 8 20.89 -9.61 6.49
N PRO A 9 21.11 -9.59 7.82
CA PRO A 9 21.51 -10.76 8.56
C PRO A 9 20.49 -11.90 8.41
N GLU A 10 20.99 -13.13 8.33
CA GLU A 10 20.18 -14.34 8.16
C GLU A 10 19.19 -14.54 9.33
N ALA A 11 19.58 -14.15 10.55
CA ALA A 11 18.75 -14.24 11.74
C ALA A 11 18.52 -12.84 12.33
N TYR A 12 17.28 -12.35 12.28
CA TYR A 12 16.92 -11.01 12.77
C TYR A 12 15.59 -10.96 13.56
N GLY A 13 15.11 -12.05 14.01
CA GLY A 13 13.94 -12.11 14.88
C GLY A 13 12.64 -11.54 14.29
N PHE A 14 11.70 -11.20 15.18
CA PHE A 14 10.41 -10.63 14.81
C PHE A 14 10.54 -9.21 14.24
N ARG A 15 9.66 -8.86 13.33
CA ARG A 15 9.63 -7.56 12.60
C ARG A 15 9.20 -6.35 13.42
N GLY A 16 8.95 -6.51 14.70
CA GLY A 16 8.56 -5.45 15.61
C GLY A 16 9.69 -4.43 15.86
N ASN A 17 9.30 -3.29 16.42
CA ASN A 17 10.26 -2.31 16.92
C ASN A 17 11.02 -2.84 18.17
N ALA A 18 11.87 -2.00 18.81
CA ALA A 18 12.65 -2.37 19.99
C ALA A 18 11.80 -2.83 21.19
N ARG A 19 10.49 -2.61 21.18
CA ARG A 19 9.53 -3.08 22.18
C ARG A 19 8.61 -4.19 21.67
N ASN A 20 8.96 -4.82 20.56
CA ASN A 20 8.19 -5.88 19.89
C ASN A 20 6.79 -5.46 19.40
N TYR A 21 6.52 -4.18 19.21
CA TYR A 21 5.32 -3.76 18.52
C TYR A 21 5.46 -3.95 17.00
N ASP A 22 4.49 -4.61 16.38
CA ASP A 22 4.35 -4.62 14.93
C ASP A 22 3.70 -3.30 14.49
N LEU A 23 4.50 -2.41 13.92
CA LEU A 23 4.05 -1.08 13.51
C LEU A 23 3.00 -1.14 12.40
N ASN A 24 3.03 -2.19 11.56
CA ASN A 24 2.00 -2.42 10.54
C ASN A 24 0.71 -3.04 11.11
N ARG A 25 0.51 -3.00 12.42
CA ARG A 25 -0.73 -3.36 13.12
C ARG A 25 -1.16 -2.28 14.12
N ASP A 26 -0.45 -1.14 14.12
CA ASP A 26 -0.54 -0.14 15.19
C ASP A 26 -1.10 1.22 14.73
N PHE A 27 -1.52 1.35 13.47
CA PHE A 27 -1.96 2.64 12.92
C PHE A 27 -3.10 3.26 13.74
N ILE A 28 -4.20 2.55 13.93
CA ILE A 28 -5.33 3.06 14.74
C ILE A 28 -5.12 2.86 16.24
N LYS A 29 -4.35 1.84 16.65
CA LYS A 29 -4.17 1.51 18.07
C LYS A 29 -3.31 2.53 18.81
N CYS A 30 -2.28 3.07 18.15
CA CYS A 30 -1.35 4.05 18.72
C CYS A 30 -0.68 3.60 20.02
N ASP A 31 -0.40 2.31 20.18
CA ASP A 31 0.26 1.76 21.38
C ASP A 31 1.72 2.21 21.44
N SER A 32 2.40 2.24 20.29
CA SER A 32 3.80 2.64 20.20
C SER A 32 3.99 4.15 20.09
N ARG A 33 5.16 4.64 20.47
CA ARG A 33 5.55 6.03 20.22
C ARG A 33 5.64 6.33 18.71
N ASN A 34 6.07 5.33 17.94
CA ASN A 34 6.15 5.46 16.47
C ASN A 34 4.77 5.76 15.87
N ALA A 35 3.75 4.98 16.25
CA ALA A 35 2.39 5.20 15.75
C ALA A 35 1.83 6.56 16.17
N ARG A 36 2.06 6.98 17.42
CA ARG A 36 1.63 8.31 17.90
C ARG A 36 2.28 9.44 17.12
N THR A 37 3.62 9.37 16.91
CA THR A 37 4.33 10.36 16.11
C THR A 37 3.83 10.38 14.67
N PHE A 38 3.60 9.19 14.07
CA PHE A 38 3.02 9.10 12.73
C PHE A 38 1.63 9.77 12.68
N ASN A 39 0.77 9.49 13.67
CA ASN A 39 -0.56 10.10 13.75
C ASN A 39 -0.49 11.63 13.86
N ASP A 40 0.45 12.16 14.66
CA ASP A 40 0.63 13.61 14.78
C ASP A 40 1.06 14.24 13.45
N ILE A 41 1.98 13.60 12.73
CA ILE A 41 2.42 14.01 11.39
C ILE A 41 1.24 13.93 10.39
N PHE A 42 0.55 12.80 10.35
CA PHE A 42 -0.56 12.56 9.42
C PHE A 42 -1.67 13.60 9.62
N ARG A 43 -2.05 13.86 10.87
CA ARG A 43 -3.06 14.89 11.22
C ARG A 43 -2.60 16.29 10.87
N HIS A 44 -1.33 16.60 11.08
CA HIS A 44 -0.78 17.93 10.77
C HIS A 44 -0.85 18.23 9.27
N TRP A 45 -0.45 17.27 8.44
CA TRP A 45 -0.43 17.44 6.99
C TRP A 45 -1.79 17.18 6.33
N ASN A 46 -2.62 16.34 6.96
CA ASN A 46 -3.95 15.96 6.45
C ASN A 46 -3.93 15.66 4.92
N PRO A 47 -3.14 14.68 4.47
CA PRO A 47 -2.88 14.47 3.05
C PRO A 47 -4.13 13.96 2.32
N ASP A 48 -4.25 14.31 1.03
CA ASP A 48 -5.29 13.75 0.16
C ASP A 48 -4.93 12.33 -0.29
N ILE A 49 -3.63 12.09 -0.50
CA ILE A 49 -3.08 10.81 -0.93
C ILE A 49 -1.99 10.36 0.04
N PHE A 50 -2.02 9.10 0.41
CA PHE A 50 -1.02 8.46 1.25
C PHE A 50 -0.47 7.20 0.58
N VAL A 51 0.85 7.05 0.51
CA VAL A 51 1.50 5.86 -0.04
C VAL A 51 2.43 5.24 1.01
N ASP A 52 2.20 3.97 1.31
CA ASP A 52 2.99 3.17 2.24
C ASP A 52 3.65 2.01 1.49
N THR A 53 4.96 2.14 1.20
CA THR A 53 5.68 1.16 0.37
C THR A 53 6.09 -0.07 1.15
N HIS A 54 5.78 -1.25 0.61
CA HIS A 54 5.98 -2.53 1.26
C HIS A 54 6.76 -3.54 0.40
N THR A 55 7.26 -4.57 1.07
CA THR A 55 7.75 -5.79 0.44
C THR A 55 7.01 -6.98 1.05
N SER A 56 6.25 -7.68 0.23
CA SER A 56 5.49 -8.85 0.64
C SER A 56 6.38 -10.08 0.79
N ASN A 57 6.11 -10.89 1.80
CA ASN A 57 6.64 -12.25 1.96
C ASN A 57 5.54 -13.33 1.80
N GLY A 58 4.40 -12.94 1.24
CA GLY A 58 3.26 -13.83 1.00
C GLY A 58 3.46 -14.77 -0.19
N ALA A 59 2.42 -14.95 -0.99
CA ALA A 59 2.45 -15.79 -2.17
C ALA A 59 3.54 -15.38 -3.17
N ASP A 60 4.10 -16.34 -3.90
CA ASP A 60 5.02 -16.06 -5.00
C ASP A 60 4.23 -15.64 -6.24
N TYR A 61 3.95 -14.34 -6.32
CA TYR A 61 3.23 -13.77 -7.46
C TYR A 61 4.06 -13.81 -8.73
N GLN A 62 3.38 -13.95 -9.87
CA GLN A 62 3.99 -13.73 -11.19
C GLN A 62 4.50 -12.30 -11.34
N TYR A 63 3.80 -11.35 -10.76
CA TYR A 63 4.02 -9.91 -10.86
C TYR A 63 5.08 -9.43 -9.87
N THR A 64 5.85 -8.40 -10.27
CA THR A 64 6.84 -7.78 -9.37
C THR A 64 6.16 -7.02 -8.24
N MET A 65 5.00 -6.40 -8.53
CA MET A 65 4.23 -5.61 -7.60
C MET A 65 2.77 -6.01 -7.60
N THR A 66 2.17 -6.06 -6.42
CA THR A 66 0.73 -6.06 -6.20
C THR A 66 0.32 -4.78 -5.48
N LEU A 67 -0.95 -4.41 -5.54
CA LEU A 67 -1.43 -3.16 -4.95
C LEU A 67 -2.58 -3.43 -3.98
N ILE A 68 -2.47 -2.87 -2.78
CA ILE A 68 -3.61 -2.66 -1.89
C ILE A 68 -3.96 -1.18 -1.97
N ALA A 69 -5.15 -0.87 -2.45
CA ALA A 69 -5.72 0.47 -2.36
C ALA A 69 -6.74 0.51 -1.22
N THR A 70 -6.99 1.69 -0.66
CA THR A 70 -8.14 1.90 0.22
C THR A 70 -9.40 1.36 -0.45
N GLN A 71 -10.19 0.57 0.26
CA GLN A 71 -11.49 0.13 -0.21
C GLN A 71 -12.40 1.34 -0.41
N HIS A 72 -12.86 1.54 -1.63
CA HIS A 72 -13.56 2.76 -2.03
C HIS A 72 -14.83 3.03 -1.21
N GLU A 73 -15.52 1.98 -0.74
CA GLU A 73 -16.71 2.11 0.12
C GLU A 73 -16.42 2.66 1.52
N LYS A 74 -15.16 2.77 1.92
CA LYS A 74 -14.75 3.37 3.18
C LYS A 74 -14.50 4.87 3.08
N LEU A 75 -14.44 5.40 1.88
CA LEU A 75 -14.32 6.83 1.59
C LEU A 75 -15.70 7.45 1.42
N GLU A 76 -15.81 8.76 1.53
CA GLU A 76 -17.01 9.46 1.09
C GLU A 76 -17.29 9.19 -0.38
N ALA A 77 -18.57 9.09 -0.74
CA ALA A 77 -18.97 8.57 -2.04
C ALA A 77 -18.31 9.25 -3.27
N PRO A 78 -18.14 10.58 -3.34
CA PRO A 78 -17.46 11.20 -4.48
C PRO A 78 -16.01 10.73 -4.61
N LEU A 79 -15.26 10.71 -3.48
CA LEU A 79 -13.85 10.29 -3.48
C LEU A 79 -13.69 8.80 -3.75
N GLY A 80 -14.58 7.98 -3.19
CA GLY A 80 -14.59 6.53 -3.43
C GLY A 80 -14.86 6.20 -4.91
N THR A 81 -15.84 6.87 -5.51
CA THR A 81 -16.15 6.73 -6.95
C THR A 81 -14.97 7.18 -7.81
N PHE A 82 -14.37 8.34 -7.50
CA PHE A 82 -13.19 8.82 -8.21
C PHE A 82 -12.02 7.83 -8.14
N LEU A 83 -11.76 7.27 -6.95
CA LEU A 83 -10.73 6.24 -6.78
C LEU A 83 -11.00 5.03 -7.66
N GLN A 84 -12.21 4.48 -7.60
CA GLN A 84 -12.55 3.23 -8.28
C GLN A 84 -12.65 3.38 -9.80
N GLU A 85 -13.28 4.45 -10.28
CA GLU A 85 -13.64 4.57 -11.69
C GLU A 85 -12.61 5.36 -12.51
N THR A 86 -11.80 6.18 -11.86
CA THR A 86 -10.84 7.05 -12.55
C THR A 86 -9.39 6.75 -12.16
N MET A 87 -9.06 6.83 -10.88
CA MET A 87 -7.66 6.78 -10.45
C MET A 87 -7.06 5.38 -10.59
N LEU A 88 -7.69 4.35 -10.03
CA LEU A 88 -7.15 2.99 -10.09
C LEU A 88 -6.97 2.47 -11.51
N PRO A 89 -7.95 2.58 -12.43
CA PRO A 89 -7.76 2.16 -13.81
C PRO A 89 -6.59 2.87 -14.49
N ALA A 90 -6.42 4.19 -14.25
CA ALA A 90 -5.33 4.97 -14.82
C ALA A 90 -3.96 4.53 -14.28
N LEU A 91 -3.84 4.28 -12.95
CA LEU A 91 -2.60 3.81 -12.35
C LEU A 91 -2.20 2.43 -12.90
N TYR A 92 -3.13 1.48 -12.98
CA TYR A 92 -2.87 0.16 -13.55
C TYR A 92 -2.42 0.23 -15.01
N ALA A 93 -3.12 1.02 -15.83
CA ALA A 93 -2.78 1.19 -17.25
C ALA A 93 -1.40 1.84 -17.44
N THR A 94 -1.07 2.87 -16.65
CA THR A 94 0.23 3.55 -16.74
C THR A 94 1.36 2.63 -16.29
N MET A 95 1.20 1.90 -15.20
CA MET A 95 2.20 0.95 -14.74
C MET A 95 2.42 -0.18 -15.75
N GLN A 96 1.38 -0.69 -16.39
CA GLN A 96 1.50 -1.66 -17.48
C GLN A 96 2.31 -1.08 -18.65
N GLN A 97 2.06 0.16 -19.05
CA GLN A 97 2.83 0.84 -20.11
C GLN A 97 4.30 1.04 -19.74
N ARG A 98 4.61 1.19 -18.45
CA ARG A 98 5.99 1.27 -17.93
C ARG A 98 6.64 -0.13 -17.80
N GLY A 99 5.94 -1.20 -18.15
CA GLY A 99 6.44 -2.59 -18.08
C GLY A 99 6.23 -3.27 -16.74
N TRP A 100 5.48 -2.67 -15.82
CA TRP A 100 5.16 -3.20 -14.51
C TRP A 100 3.66 -3.53 -14.41
N GLU A 101 3.25 -4.63 -15.02
CA GLU A 101 1.89 -5.13 -14.82
C GLU A 101 1.65 -5.43 -13.33
N MET A 102 0.54 -4.95 -12.80
CA MET A 102 0.13 -5.14 -11.41
C MET A 102 -1.20 -5.85 -11.31
N ILE A 103 -1.43 -6.49 -10.18
CA ILE A 103 -2.74 -7.01 -9.76
C ILE A 103 -3.06 -6.55 -8.33
N PRO A 104 -4.32 -6.61 -7.89
CA PRO A 104 -4.64 -6.46 -6.48
C PRO A 104 -3.88 -7.50 -5.64
N TYR A 105 -3.47 -7.10 -4.44
CA TYR A 105 -2.92 -8.04 -3.47
C TYR A 105 -4.00 -9.06 -3.07
N VAL A 106 -3.65 -10.33 -3.12
CA VAL A 106 -4.51 -11.41 -2.69
C VAL A 106 -3.76 -12.35 -1.75
N ASP A 107 -4.49 -13.04 -0.91
CA ASP A 107 -3.99 -14.12 -0.06
C ASP A 107 -4.59 -15.46 -0.51
N GLY A 108 -4.03 -16.56 -0.08
CA GLY A 108 -4.49 -17.90 -0.41
C GLY A 108 -4.85 -18.69 0.85
N PRO A 109 -5.99 -19.41 0.87
CA PRO A 109 -6.32 -20.33 1.96
C PRO A 109 -5.43 -21.58 1.98
N GLY A 110 -4.65 -21.83 0.93
CA GLY A 110 -3.77 -22.98 0.78
C GLY A 110 -2.45 -22.62 0.11
N GLU A 111 -1.62 -23.64 -0.13
CA GLU A 111 -0.29 -23.49 -0.74
C GLU A 111 -0.36 -23.14 -2.24
N THR A 112 -1.47 -23.45 -2.89
CA THR A 112 -1.68 -23.19 -4.32
C THR A 112 -3.00 -22.46 -4.58
N PRO A 113 -3.11 -21.72 -5.70
CA PRO A 113 -4.35 -21.02 -6.08
C PRO A 113 -5.56 -21.95 -6.32
N ASP A 114 -5.34 -23.25 -6.50
CA ASP A 114 -6.40 -24.24 -6.67
C ASP A 114 -7.37 -24.28 -5.48
N SER A 115 -6.89 -23.90 -4.30
CA SER A 115 -7.68 -23.78 -3.07
C SER A 115 -8.52 -22.49 -3.02
N GLY A 116 -8.38 -21.61 -4.01
CA GLY A 116 -9.01 -20.32 -4.08
C GLY A 116 -8.08 -19.16 -3.71
N ILE A 117 -8.57 -17.95 -3.88
CA ILE A 117 -7.90 -16.71 -3.49
C ILE A 117 -8.83 -15.86 -2.62
N MET A 118 -8.26 -15.11 -1.71
CA MET A 118 -8.98 -14.18 -0.84
C MET A 118 -8.46 -12.76 -1.08
N GLY A 119 -9.36 -11.78 -1.23
CA GLY A 119 -9.01 -10.39 -1.24
C GLY A 119 -8.53 -9.93 0.15
N PHE A 120 -7.60 -8.99 0.17
CA PHE A 120 -7.15 -8.39 1.41
C PHE A 120 -8.15 -7.35 1.91
N THR A 121 -8.49 -7.41 3.20
CA THR A 121 -9.34 -6.40 3.84
C THR A 121 -8.47 -5.43 4.64
N ASP A 122 -8.47 -4.18 4.23
CA ASP A 122 -7.70 -3.10 4.85
C ASP A 122 -8.40 -2.51 6.09
N TYR A 123 -8.32 -3.20 7.22
CA TYR A 123 -8.80 -2.65 8.49
C TYR A 123 -7.95 -1.45 8.94
N GLY A 124 -8.49 -0.61 9.83
CA GLY A 124 -7.81 0.59 10.36
C GLY A 124 -6.49 0.35 11.10
N ARG A 125 -6.12 -0.90 11.37
CA ARG A 125 -4.80 -1.26 11.88
C ARG A 125 -3.70 -1.22 10.80
N TYR A 126 -4.09 -1.24 9.52
CA TYR A 126 -3.21 -1.11 8.35
C TYR A 126 -3.24 0.32 7.81
N SER A 127 -2.23 0.69 7.04
CA SER A 127 -2.06 2.06 6.55
C SER A 127 -3.20 2.55 5.66
N THR A 128 -3.65 1.75 4.70
CA THR A 128 -4.72 2.12 3.76
C THR A 128 -6.08 2.23 4.46
N GLY A 129 -6.39 1.30 5.37
CA GLY A 129 -7.59 1.37 6.17
C GLY A 129 -7.58 2.50 7.21
N TYR A 130 -6.40 2.85 7.74
CA TYR A 130 -6.23 4.02 8.59
C TYR A 130 -6.45 5.32 7.80
N ALA A 131 -5.88 5.43 6.60
CA ALA A 131 -6.05 6.58 5.73
C ALA A 131 -7.54 6.85 5.42
N ALA A 132 -8.33 5.79 5.20
CA ALA A 132 -9.76 5.89 4.97
C ALA A 132 -10.53 6.58 6.10
N LEU A 133 -10.10 6.42 7.36
CA LEU A 133 -10.72 7.09 8.52
C LEU A 133 -10.59 8.62 8.46
N TRP A 134 -9.70 9.13 7.63
CA TRP A 134 -9.44 10.55 7.39
C TRP A 134 -9.95 11.01 6.01
N ASN A 135 -10.75 10.21 5.34
CA ASN A 135 -11.16 10.43 3.96
C ASN A 135 -9.95 10.69 3.04
N THR A 136 -8.89 9.92 3.22
CA THR A 136 -7.64 9.99 2.46
C THR A 136 -7.50 8.72 1.62
N ILE A 137 -7.18 8.86 0.33
CA ILE A 137 -6.85 7.70 -0.52
C ILE A 137 -5.49 7.14 -0.11
N GLY A 138 -5.47 5.90 0.32
CA GLY A 138 -4.25 5.18 0.69
C GLY A 138 -3.87 4.14 -0.36
N PHE A 139 -2.57 4.03 -0.66
CA PHE A 139 -2.00 2.97 -1.48
C PHE A 139 -0.90 2.26 -0.72
N MET A 140 -0.91 0.93 -0.79
CA MET A 140 0.17 0.08 -0.28
C MET A 140 0.66 -0.80 -1.44
N PRO A 141 1.64 -0.31 -2.24
CA PRO A 141 2.31 -1.14 -3.23
C PRO A 141 3.18 -2.16 -2.51
N GLU A 142 2.96 -3.44 -2.83
CA GLU A 142 3.64 -4.58 -2.26
C GLU A 142 4.53 -5.22 -3.32
N THR A 143 5.85 -5.00 -3.26
CA THR A 143 6.79 -5.73 -4.09
C THR A 143 7.08 -7.11 -3.48
N HIS A 144 7.20 -8.16 -4.30
CA HIS A 144 7.44 -9.49 -3.76
C HIS A 144 8.91 -9.73 -3.45
N MET A 145 9.19 -10.27 -2.26
CA MET A 145 10.56 -10.44 -1.75
C MET A 145 11.46 -11.36 -2.61
N LEU A 146 10.88 -12.29 -3.36
CA LEU A 146 11.64 -13.20 -4.24
C LEU A 146 11.97 -12.58 -5.61
N LYS A 147 11.44 -11.42 -5.95
CA LYS A 147 11.81 -10.70 -7.17
C LYS A 147 13.15 -9.98 -7.01
N PRO A 148 13.91 -9.78 -8.10
CA PRO A 148 15.18 -9.08 -8.04
C PRO A 148 15.06 -7.72 -7.34
N PHE A 149 16.03 -7.37 -6.52
CA PHE A 149 16.01 -6.10 -5.78
C PHE A 149 15.88 -4.89 -6.70
N LYS A 150 16.59 -4.92 -7.83
CA LYS A 150 16.51 -3.86 -8.85
C LYS A 150 15.08 -3.65 -9.34
N ASP A 151 14.41 -4.73 -9.72
CA ASP A 151 13.04 -4.67 -10.26
C ASP A 151 12.05 -4.14 -9.21
N ARG A 152 12.22 -4.56 -7.94
CA ARG A 152 11.43 -4.04 -6.83
C ARG A 152 11.63 -2.54 -6.62
N LEU A 153 12.87 -2.08 -6.68
CA LEU A 153 13.20 -0.67 -6.53
C LEU A 153 12.65 0.16 -7.69
N GLU A 154 12.86 -0.29 -8.93
CA GLU A 154 12.42 0.42 -10.13
C GLU A 154 10.89 0.47 -10.22
N SER A 155 10.20 -0.64 -9.98
CA SER A 155 8.73 -0.66 -9.97
C SER A 155 8.14 0.23 -8.88
N THR A 156 8.77 0.30 -7.70
CA THR A 156 8.32 1.20 -6.62
C THR A 156 8.51 2.67 -7.00
N ARG A 157 9.67 3.02 -7.57
CA ARG A 157 9.92 4.37 -8.08
C ARG A 157 8.88 4.76 -9.14
N ASP A 158 8.68 3.90 -10.12
CA ASP A 158 7.78 4.16 -11.23
C ASP A 158 6.32 4.27 -10.76
N PHE A 159 5.94 3.52 -9.73
CA PHE A 159 4.63 3.67 -9.09
C PHE A 159 4.48 5.04 -8.39
N LEU A 160 5.48 5.46 -7.63
CA LEU A 160 5.46 6.76 -6.96
C LEU A 160 5.40 7.91 -7.97
N GLU A 161 6.19 7.84 -9.04
CA GLU A 161 6.14 8.81 -10.14
C GLU A 161 4.76 8.82 -10.82
N THR A 162 4.18 7.64 -11.09
CA THR A 162 2.83 7.52 -11.68
C THR A 162 1.77 8.17 -10.80
N VAL A 163 1.82 7.95 -9.48
CA VAL A 163 0.88 8.60 -8.55
C VAL A 163 1.07 10.12 -8.56
N LEU A 164 2.31 10.60 -8.51
CA LEU A 164 2.61 12.04 -8.51
C LEU A 164 2.15 12.72 -9.81
N GLU A 165 2.41 12.11 -10.95
CA GLU A 165 1.99 12.61 -12.26
C GLU A 165 0.46 12.66 -12.37
N PHE A 166 -0.22 11.60 -11.91
CA PHE A 166 -1.67 11.55 -11.90
C PHE A 166 -2.27 12.64 -11.00
N VAL A 167 -1.76 12.77 -9.76
CA VAL A 167 -2.22 13.78 -8.80
C VAL A 167 -1.99 15.19 -9.33
N ALA A 168 -0.82 15.46 -9.93
CA ALA A 168 -0.54 16.76 -10.52
C ALA A 168 -1.55 17.16 -11.62
N GLN A 169 -2.06 16.18 -12.36
CA GLN A 169 -3.05 16.41 -13.43
C GLN A 169 -4.50 16.50 -12.91
N HIS A 170 -4.80 15.91 -11.76
CA HIS A 170 -6.17 15.74 -11.25
C HIS A 170 -6.39 16.37 -9.86
N HIS A 171 -5.49 17.22 -9.38
CA HIS A 171 -5.54 17.77 -8.03
C HIS A 171 -6.84 18.52 -7.71
N GLU A 172 -7.39 19.25 -8.69
CA GLU A 172 -8.67 19.94 -8.52
C GLU A 172 -9.81 18.94 -8.31
N ALA A 173 -9.91 17.91 -9.15
CA ALA A 173 -10.94 16.88 -9.04
C ALA A 173 -10.83 16.07 -7.74
N ILE A 174 -9.61 15.81 -7.27
CA ILE A 174 -9.37 15.16 -5.97
C ILE A 174 -9.86 16.07 -4.83
N GLY A 175 -9.53 17.36 -4.87
CA GLY A 175 -9.96 18.33 -3.86
C GLY A 175 -11.48 18.53 -3.84
N GLU A 176 -12.15 18.49 -4.99
CA GLU A 176 -13.62 18.59 -5.06
C GLU A 176 -14.32 17.31 -4.58
N ALA A 177 -13.69 16.16 -4.78
CA ALA A 177 -14.25 14.86 -4.35
C ALA A 177 -14.04 14.58 -2.86
N ARG A 178 -13.05 15.18 -2.22
CA ARG A 178 -12.72 15.02 -0.81
C ARG A 178 -13.50 15.96 0.10
#